data_26e705cde171684313a1b4be9160ba44
#
_entry.id   26e705cde171684313a1b4be9160ba44
#
_cell.length_a   1.000
_cell.length_b   1.000
_cell.length_c   1.000
_cell.angle_alpha   90.00
_cell.angle_beta   90.00
_cell.angle_gamma   90.00
#
_symmetry.space_group_name_H-M   'P 1'
#
loop_
_entity.id
_entity.type
_entity.pdbx_description
1 polymer ?
#
loop_
_entity_poly.entity_id
_entity_poly.type
_entity_poly.pdbx_seq_one_letter_code
_entity_poly.pdbx_strand_id
1 'polypeptide(L)'
;MTAAFGERGIRRSPAGQTNPRIVEYNYHTNLRGYDDKISWCSSFMNWCLAQVGIAGTGSALARSWLEWGIPLESPVPGCIAVLTRDDPNSWKGHVGFFLRIEGDSVVLFGGNQLEEVREHYYPVTSILSYRWPDSNAEAGAGIGSLPQPYFNGDPAR
;
A
#
# COMPACT_ATOMS: atom_id res chain seq x y z
N MET A 1 1.48 -11.65 -0.84
CA MET A 1 0.03 -11.64 -1.14
C MET A 1 -0.82 -12.27 -0.06
N THR A 2 -0.42 -13.37 0.59
CA THR A 2 -1.23 -14.05 1.63
C THR A 2 -1.68 -13.09 2.74
N ALA A 3 -0.79 -12.27 3.27
CA ALA A 3 -1.13 -11.28 4.30
C ALA A 3 -2.19 -10.28 3.80
N ALA A 4 -2.05 -9.81 2.56
CA ALA A 4 -3.00 -8.88 1.96
C ALA A 4 -4.39 -9.52 1.79
N PHE A 5 -4.45 -10.72 1.26
CA PHE A 5 -5.72 -11.42 1.04
C PHE A 5 -6.45 -11.73 2.35
N GLY A 6 -5.69 -11.96 3.43
CA GLY A 6 -6.26 -12.18 4.76
C GLY A 6 -7.04 -10.98 5.31
N GLU A 7 -6.78 -9.79 4.80
CA GLU A 7 -7.45 -8.56 5.21
C GLU A 7 -8.68 -8.21 4.36
N ARG A 8 -9.03 -9.04 3.39
CA ARG A 8 -10.20 -8.81 2.52
C ARG A 8 -11.45 -8.51 3.35
N GLY A 9 -12.15 -7.44 2.99
CA GLY A 9 -13.38 -7.01 3.65
C GLY A 9 -13.18 -6.02 4.81
N ILE A 10 -11.95 -5.78 5.24
CA ILE A 10 -11.68 -4.68 6.19
C ILE A 10 -12.08 -3.37 5.51
N ARG A 11 -12.92 -2.59 6.19
CA ARG A 11 -13.50 -1.38 5.62
C ARG A 11 -13.51 -0.24 6.61
N ARG A 12 -13.53 0.96 6.06
CA ARG A 12 -13.70 2.19 6.80
C ARG A 12 -15.01 2.15 7.60
N SER A 13 -14.95 2.64 8.83
CA SER A 13 -16.12 2.76 9.70
C SER A 13 -17.00 3.92 9.31
N PRO A 14 -18.30 3.89 9.68
CA PRO A 14 -19.19 5.04 9.54
C PRO A 14 -18.67 6.28 10.28
N ALA A 15 -19.23 7.44 9.95
CA ALA A 15 -18.91 8.69 10.62
C ALA A 15 -19.05 8.56 12.16
N GLY A 16 -18.10 9.11 12.89
CA GLY A 16 -18.07 9.05 14.36
C GLY A 16 -17.53 7.74 14.93
N GLN A 17 -17.18 6.78 14.08
CA GLN A 17 -16.54 5.52 14.48
C GLN A 17 -15.18 5.39 13.81
N THR A 18 -14.35 4.48 14.29
CA THR A 18 -13.02 4.22 13.73
C THR A 18 -12.76 2.72 13.71
N ASN A 19 -12.29 2.20 12.58
CA ASN A 19 -11.86 0.81 12.49
C ASN A 19 -10.43 0.69 13.04
N PRO A 20 -10.23 -0.02 14.16
CA PRO A 20 -8.90 -0.13 14.77
C PRO A 20 -7.88 -0.84 13.87
N ARG A 21 -8.33 -1.70 12.96
CA ARG A 21 -7.43 -2.36 12.02
C ARG A 21 -6.81 -1.39 11.03
N ILE A 22 -7.57 -0.42 10.55
CA ILE A 22 -7.06 0.62 9.65
C ILE A 22 -6.12 1.57 10.40
N VAL A 23 -6.41 1.87 11.66
CA VAL A 23 -5.48 2.61 12.52
C VAL A 23 -4.14 1.85 12.63
N GLU A 24 -4.19 0.52 12.76
CA GLU A 24 -2.98 -0.31 12.78
C GLU A 24 -2.18 -0.19 11.47
N TYR A 25 -2.84 -0.17 10.31
CA TYR A 25 -2.13 0.11 9.05
C TYR A 25 -1.43 1.46 9.08
N ASN A 26 -2.08 2.48 9.61
CA ASN A 26 -1.55 3.84 9.67
C ASN A 26 -0.28 3.97 10.54
N TYR A 27 -0.08 3.08 11.51
CA TYR A 27 1.14 3.04 12.30
C TYR A 27 2.40 2.74 11.49
N HIS A 28 2.25 2.16 10.31
CA HIS A 28 3.36 1.86 9.38
C HIS A 28 3.76 3.06 8.51
N THR A 29 3.13 4.22 8.72
CA THR A 29 3.40 5.44 7.97
C THR A 29 3.49 6.65 8.89
N ASN A 30 3.63 7.82 8.30
CA ASN A 30 3.59 9.10 9.03
C ASN A 30 2.17 9.48 9.54
N LEU A 31 1.15 8.62 9.31
CA LEU A 31 -0.20 8.80 9.83
C LEU A 31 -0.44 8.05 11.15
N ARG A 32 0.58 7.84 11.95
CA ARG A 32 0.46 7.17 13.24
C ARG A 32 -0.60 7.83 14.13
N GLY A 33 -1.55 7.01 14.59
CA GLY A 33 -2.63 7.48 15.45
C GLY A 33 -3.78 8.18 14.73
N TYR A 34 -3.70 8.38 13.42
CA TYR A 34 -4.82 8.87 12.64
C TYR A 34 -5.88 7.78 12.44
N ASP A 35 -7.11 8.21 12.32
CA ASP A 35 -8.26 7.34 12.11
C ASP A 35 -8.37 6.84 10.65
N ASP A 36 -9.45 6.14 10.36
CA ASP A 36 -9.72 5.57 9.05
C ASP A 36 -10.36 6.54 8.04
N LYS A 37 -10.41 7.84 8.35
CA LYS A 37 -11.00 8.86 7.49
C LYS A 37 -10.03 9.48 6.50
N ILE A 38 -8.74 9.31 6.72
CA ILE A 38 -7.67 9.73 5.79
C ILE A 38 -7.39 8.58 4.83
N SER A 39 -6.98 8.87 3.60
CA SER A 39 -6.63 7.84 2.62
C SER A 39 -5.56 6.89 3.17
N TRP A 40 -5.86 5.61 3.20
CA TRP A 40 -5.02 4.58 3.82
C TRP A 40 -4.53 3.50 2.83
N CYS A 41 -4.56 3.78 1.53
CA CYS A 41 -4.07 2.81 0.53
C CYS A 41 -2.58 2.50 0.71
N SER A 42 -1.75 3.52 0.90
CA SER A 42 -0.31 3.34 1.15
C SER A 42 -0.04 2.73 2.53
N SER A 43 -0.82 3.10 3.54
CA SER A 43 -0.74 2.49 4.88
C SER A 43 -0.94 0.99 4.83
N PHE A 44 -1.94 0.52 4.09
CA PHE A 44 -2.20 -0.90 3.87
C PHE A 44 -1.01 -1.60 3.21
N MET A 45 -0.43 -1.00 2.18
CA MET A 45 0.74 -1.57 1.48
C MET A 45 1.95 -1.70 2.41
N ASN A 46 2.24 -0.66 3.19
CA ASN A 46 3.32 -0.68 4.17
C ASN A 46 3.10 -1.78 5.23
N TRP A 47 1.87 -1.91 5.72
CA TRP A 47 1.51 -2.97 6.67
C TRP A 47 1.73 -4.36 6.07
N CYS A 48 1.25 -4.60 4.84
CA CYS A 48 1.39 -5.90 4.17
C CYS A 48 2.85 -6.31 3.99
N LEU A 49 3.71 -5.40 3.54
CA LEU A 49 5.13 -5.69 3.36
C LEU A 49 5.82 -5.97 4.68
N ALA A 50 5.46 -5.23 5.71
CA ALA A 50 5.99 -5.44 7.05
C ALA A 50 5.68 -6.85 7.59
N GLN A 51 4.52 -7.42 7.24
CA GLN A 51 4.17 -8.80 7.66
C GLN A 51 5.14 -9.86 7.13
N VAL A 52 5.85 -9.57 6.06
CA VAL A 52 6.83 -10.48 5.44
C VAL A 52 8.27 -9.96 5.55
N GLY A 53 8.51 -8.98 6.41
CA GLY A 53 9.83 -8.46 6.68
C GLY A 53 10.42 -7.57 5.60
N ILE A 54 9.61 -7.02 4.73
CA ILE A 54 10.04 -6.08 3.68
C ILE A 54 9.73 -4.65 4.13
N ALA A 55 10.73 -3.79 4.11
CA ALA A 55 10.53 -2.38 4.38
C ALA A 55 9.77 -1.70 3.25
N GLY A 56 8.65 -1.05 3.56
CA GLY A 56 7.92 -0.20 2.64
C GLY A 56 8.49 1.22 2.61
N THR A 57 7.67 2.17 2.17
CA THR A 57 8.08 3.57 2.07
C THR A 57 7.98 4.33 3.40
N GLY A 58 7.19 3.83 4.34
CA GLY A 58 6.88 4.55 5.58
C GLY A 58 6.06 5.82 5.38
N SER A 59 5.60 6.09 4.17
CA SER A 59 4.83 7.28 3.81
C SER A 59 3.38 6.93 3.49
N ALA A 60 2.46 7.78 3.90
CA ALA A 60 1.05 7.67 3.56
C ALA A 60 0.74 8.09 2.11
N LEU A 61 1.68 8.73 1.44
CA LEU A 61 1.51 9.15 0.05
C LEU A 61 1.67 7.96 -0.92
N ALA A 62 0.65 7.70 -1.72
CA ALA A 62 0.71 6.66 -2.73
C ALA A 62 1.87 6.84 -3.70
N ARG A 63 2.19 8.08 -4.09
CA ARG A 63 3.30 8.36 -4.99
C ARG A 63 4.69 8.18 -4.39
N SER A 64 4.80 7.99 -3.06
CA SER A 64 6.07 7.60 -2.45
C SER A 64 6.62 6.30 -3.02
N TRP A 65 5.74 5.43 -3.51
CA TRP A 65 6.11 4.15 -4.11
C TRP A 65 6.81 4.27 -5.47
N LEU A 66 6.76 5.45 -6.12
CA LEU A 66 7.51 5.70 -7.35
C LEU A 66 9.03 5.70 -7.15
N GLU A 67 9.50 5.92 -5.91
CA GLU A 67 10.91 5.90 -5.52
C GLU A 67 11.32 4.57 -4.85
N TRP A 68 10.37 3.68 -4.61
CA TRP A 68 10.60 2.44 -3.89
C TRP A 68 10.96 1.28 -4.81
N GLY A 69 11.92 0.46 -4.36
CA GLY A 69 12.32 -0.74 -5.11
C GLY A 69 12.85 -0.43 -6.50
N ILE A 70 12.63 -1.34 -7.41
CA ILE A 70 13.00 -1.20 -8.83
C ILE A 70 11.77 -1.12 -9.72
N PRO A 71 11.82 -0.36 -10.83
CA PRO A 71 10.73 -0.35 -11.79
C PRO A 71 10.69 -1.64 -12.60
N LEU A 72 9.49 -2.10 -12.94
CA LEU A 72 9.27 -3.18 -13.88
C LEU A 72 8.74 -2.62 -15.19
N GLU A 73 9.25 -3.10 -16.32
CA GLU A 73 8.72 -2.75 -17.65
C GLU A 73 7.34 -3.38 -17.90
N SER A 74 7.14 -4.58 -17.37
CA SER A 74 5.87 -5.30 -17.45
C SER A 74 5.46 -5.80 -16.08
N PRO A 75 4.18 -5.76 -15.74
CA PRO A 75 3.73 -6.20 -14.43
C PRO A 75 3.80 -7.71 -14.27
N VAL A 76 4.05 -8.14 -13.06
CA VAL A 76 3.89 -9.54 -12.64
C VAL A 76 2.90 -9.59 -11.48
N PRO A 77 2.10 -10.66 -11.33
CA PRO A 77 1.17 -10.79 -10.22
C PRO A 77 1.88 -10.58 -8.87
N GLY A 78 1.29 -9.73 -8.04
CA GLY A 78 1.85 -9.36 -6.74
C GLY A 78 2.83 -8.20 -6.75
N CYS A 79 3.21 -7.65 -7.91
CA CYS A 79 3.98 -6.42 -7.94
C CYS A 79 3.13 -5.23 -7.46
N ILE A 80 3.80 -4.16 -7.09
CA ILE A 80 3.14 -2.93 -6.65
C ILE A 80 2.85 -2.05 -7.86
N ALA A 81 1.60 -1.64 -8.02
CA ALA A 81 1.17 -0.71 -9.05
C ALA A 81 0.86 0.64 -8.44
N VAL A 82 1.44 1.68 -9.00
CA VAL A 82 1.21 3.07 -8.60
C VAL A 82 0.44 3.78 -9.71
N LEU A 83 -0.66 4.41 -9.35
CA LEU A 83 -1.57 5.05 -10.29
C LEU A 83 -1.71 6.53 -9.99
N THR A 84 -2.00 7.30 -11.05
CA THR A 84 -2.49 8.67 -10.89
C THR A 84 -3.95 8.66 -10.42
N ARG A 85 -4.31 9.69 -9.67
CA ARG A 85 -5.71 10.05 -9.43
C ARG A 85 -5.93 11.42 -10.05
N ASP A 86 -6.90 11.50 -10.94
CA ASP A 86 -7.31 12.70 -11.67
C ASP A 86 -6.22 13.21 -12.63
N ASP A 87 -5.28 14.00 -12.17
CA ASP A 87 -4.22 14.61 -12.98
C ASP A 87 -2.90 13.86 -12.80
N PRO A 88 -2.24 13.40 -13.92
CA PRO A 88 -0.94 12.75 -13.86
C PRO A 88 0.16 13.57 -13.17
N ASN A 89 0.02 14.90 -13.18
CA ASN A 89 0.98 15.82 -12.55
C ASN A 89 0.63 16.17 -11.10
N SER A 90 -0.50 15.68 -10.60
CA SER A 90 -0.92 15.90 -9.22
C SER A 90 -0.09 15.06 -8.24
N TRP A 91 -0.04 15.48 -6.97
CA TRP A 91 0.52 14.68 -5.88
C TRP A 91 -0.39 13.49 -5.52
N LYS A 92 -1.64 13.51 -5.94
CA LYS A 92 -2.61 12.46 -5.65
C LYS A 92 -2.31 11.20 -6.44
N GLY A 93 -2.56 10.08 -5.82
CA GLY A 93 -2.36 8.79 -6.45
C GLY A 93 -3.08 7.68 -5.71
N HIS A 94 -2.91 6.48 -6.21
CA HIS A 94 -3.34 5.25 -5.57
C HIS A 94 -2.25 4.20 -5.71
N VAL A 95 -2.23 3.22 -4.82
CA VAL A 95 -1.29 2.13 -4.81
C VAL A 95 -1.99 0.84 -4.41
N GLY A 96 -1.64 -0.25 -5.07
CA GLY A 96 -2.17 -1.58 -4.76
C GLY A 96 -1.29 -2.68 -5.35
N PHE A 97 -1.61 -3.92 -5.03
CA PHE A 97 -0.96 -5.09 -5.62
C PHE A 97 -1.60 -5.42 -6.97
N PHE A 98 -0.79 -5.55 -7.98
CA PHE A 98 -1.23 -5.98 -9.31
C PHE A 98 -1.68 -7.44 -9.28
N LEU A 99 -2.85 -7.72 -9.84
CA LEU A 99 -3.34 -9.08 -10.01
C LEU A 99 -3.31 -9.52 -11.47
N ARG A 100 -3.94 -8.75 -12.37
CA ARG A 100 -4.10 -9.08 -13.79
C ARG A 100 -4.56 -7.90 -14.61
N ILE A 101 -4.50 -8.04 -15.92
CA ILE A 101 -5.12 -7.13 -16.90
C ILE A 101 -6.40 -7.79 -17.41
N GLU A 102 -7.48 -7.03 -17.49
CA GLU A 102 -8.74 -7.40 -18.13
C GLU A 102 -9.17 -6.32 -19.10
N GLY A 103 -9.00 -6.54 -20.41
CA GLY A 103 -9.28 -5.54 -21.43
C GLY A 103 -8.46 -4.28 -21.22
N ASP A 104 -9.11 -3.14 -21.08
CA ASP A 104 -8.47 -1.84 -20.84
C ASP A 104 -8.30 -1.53 -19.35
N SER A 105 -8.54 -2.49 -18.49
CA SER A 105 -8.47 -2.33 -17.05
C SER A 105 -7.33 -3.13 -16.44
N VAL A 106 -6.72 -2.55 -15.42
CA VAL A 106 -5.85 -3.26 -14.49
C VAL A 106 -6.67 -3.58 -13.23
N VAL A 107 -6.53 -4.80 -12.75
CA VAL A 107 -7.19 -5.24 -11.51
C VAL A 107 -6.15 -5.25 -10.40
N LEU A 108 -6.41 -4.47 -9.37
CA LEU A 108 -5.55 -4.37 -8.19
C LEU A 108 -6.26 -4.92 -6.96
N PHE A 109 -5.48 -5.50 -6.07
CA PHE A 109 -5.88 -5.80 -4.70
C PHE A 109 -5.24 -4.77 -3.77
N GLY A 110 -6.03 -4.04 -3.01
CA GLY A 110 -5.49 -2.99 -2.17
C GLY A 110 -6.45 -2.49 -1.11
N GLY A 111 -5.93 -1.62 -0.26
CA GLY A 111 -6.72 -0.93 0.76
C GLY A 111 -7.33 0.37 0.23
N ASN A 112 -8.38 0.80 0.88
CA ASN A 112 -9.11 2.02 0.53
C ASN A 112 -9.63 2.04 -0.92
N GLN A 113 -9.93 0.87 -1.44
CA GLN A 113 -10.61 0.69 -2.73
C GLN A 113 -12.11 0.62 -2.47
N LEU A 114 -12.83 1.68 -2.79
CA LEU A 114 -14.19 1.90 -2.30
C LEU A 114 -14.28 1.79 -0.78
N GLU A 115 -13.30 2.38 -0.10
CA GLU A 115 -13.18 2.40 1.37
C GLU A 115 -13.03 1.02 2.02
N GLU A 116 -12.52 0.02 1.26
CA GLU A 116 -12.41 -1.37 1.69
C GLU A 116 -11.13 -2.02 1.16
N VAL A 117 -10.66 -3.07 1.84
CA VAL A 117 -9.64 -3.98 1.29
C VAL A 117 -10.33 -4.95 0.34
N ARG A 118 -10.06 -4.79 -0.95
CA ARG A 118 -10.74 -5.56 -2.00
C ARG A 118 -10.00 -5.50 -3.33
N GLU A 119 -10.49 -6.26 -4.30
CA GLU A 119 -10.16 -6.05 -5.70
C GLU A 119 -10.94 -4.84 -6.25
N HIS A 120 -10.28 -4.10 -7.13
CA HIS A 120 -10.93 -3.04 -7.88
C HIS A 120 -10.28 -2.82 -9.24
N TYR A 121 -11.04 -2.27 -10.17
CA TYR A 121 -10.65 -2.05 -11.56
C TYR A 121 -10.26 -0.59 -11.77
N TYR A 122 -9.17 -0.38 -12.50
CA TYR A 122 -8.70 0.96 -12.89
C TYR A 122 -8.31 0.96 -14.35
N PRO A 123 -8.41 2.11 -15.06
CA PRO A 123 -7.91 2.19 -16.43
C PRO A 123 -6.40 1.87 -16.48
N VAL A 124 -5.98 1.05 -17.44
CA VAL A 124 -4.55 0.77 -17.65
C VAL A 124 -3.76 2.07 -17.88
N THR A 125 -4.40 3.06 -18.52
CA THR A 125 -3.79 4.38 -18.80
C THR A 125 -3.50 5.19 -17.52
N SER A 126 -4.05 4.82 -16.38
CA SER A 126 -3.79 5.51 -15.11
C SER A 126 -2.49 5.06 -14.43
N ILE A 127 -1.87 3.98 -14.89
CA ILE A 127 -0.64 3.44 -14.30
C ILE A 127 0.52 4.40 -14.53
N LEU A 128 1.23 4.71 -13.44
CA LEU A 128 2.47 5.49 -13.47
C LEU A 128 3.70 4.59 -13.45
N SER A 129 3.69 3.52 -12.66
CA SER A 129 4.81 2.60 -12.53
C SER A 129 4.38 1.28 -11.91
N TYR A 130 5.06 0.21 -12.29
CA TYR A 130 5.06 -1.05 -11.57
C TYR A 130 6.37 -1.19 -10.81
N ARG A 131 6.32 -1.61 -9.56
CA ARG A 131 7.49 -1.66 -8.67
C ARG A 131 7.66 -3.06 -8.07
N TRP A 132 8.92 -3.43 -7.86
CA TRP A 132 9.29 -4.70 -7.23
C TRP A 132 10.35 -4.44 -6.14
N PRO A 133 10.38 -5.24 -5.07
CA PRO A 133 11.43 -5.08 -4.06
C PRO A 133 12.82 -5.16 -4.66
N ASP A 134 13.71 -4.28 -4.25
CA ASP A 134 15.12 -4.36 -4.62
C ASP A 134 15.82 -5.34 -3.68
N SER A 135 16.11 -6.55 -4.18
CA SER A 135 16.78 -7.60 -3.41
C SER A 135 18.18 -7.22 -2.95
N ASN A 136 18.86 -6.32 -3.67
CA ASN A 136 20.17 -5.83 -3.27
C ASN A 136 20.07 -4.86 -2.09
N ALA A 137 19.04 -4.00 -2.07
CA ALA A 137 18.78 -3.12 -0.95
C ALA A 137 18.39 -3.91 0.30
N GLU A 138 17.59 -4.96 0.15
CA GLU A 138 17.21 -5.85 1.26
C GLU A 138 18.42 -6.58 1.83
N ALA A 139 19.32 -7.08 0.99
CA ALA A 139 20.53 -7.75 1.44
C ALA A 139 21.53 -6.79 2.13
N GLY A 140 21.53 -5.52 1.73
CA GLY A 140 22.37 -4.49 2.35
C GLY A 140 21.79 -3.90 3.63
N ALA A 141 20.48 -4.00 3.79
CA ALA A 141 19.77 -3.39 4.89
C ALA A 141 19.87 -4.17 6.20
N GLY A 142 20.37 -5.37 6.22
CA GLY A 142 20.51 -6.21 7.42
C GLY A 142 19.22 -6.32 8.26
N ILE A 143 19.17 -7.30 9.10
CA ILE A 143 18.01 -7.56 9.98
C ILE A 143 17.69 -6.37 10.91
N GLY A 144 18.67 -5.52 11.17
CA GLY A 144 18.52 -4.36 12.04
C GLY A 144 17.79 -3.16 11.44
N SER A 145 17.54 -3.16 10.14
CA SER A 145 16.87 -2.04 9.44
C SER A 145 15.38 -2.25 9.21
N LEU A 146 14.84 -3.39 9.60
CA LEU A 146 13.41 -3.60 9.56
C LEU A 146 12.72 -2.64 10.54
N PRO A 147 11.59 -2.05 10.17
CA PRO A 147 10.86 -1.13 11.03
C PRO A 147 10.21 -1.87 12.19
N GLN A 148 11.05 -2.24 13.16
CA GLN A 148 10.64 -2.99 14.35
C GLN A 148 9.57 -2.29 15.20
N PRO A 149 9.62 -0.97 15.33
CA PRO A 149 8.73 -0.30 16.27
C PRO A 149 7.26 -0.36 15.93
N TYR A 150 6.93 -0.59 14.67
CA TYR A 150 5.55 -0.48 14.23
C TYR A 150 4.63 -1.57 14.74
N PHE A 151 5.21 -2.73 15.09
CA PHE A 151 4.43 -3.91 15.42
C PHE A 151 4.10 -4.06 16.89
N ASN A 152 4.69 -3.27 17.73
CA ASN A 152 4.55 -3.47 19.16
C ASN A 152 3.26 -2.90 19.73
N GLY A 153 2.35 -2.47 18.87
CA GLY A 153 1.04 -1.99 19.29
C GLY A 153 1.08 -0.81 20.26
N ASP A 154 2.20 -0.11 20.33
CA ASP A 154 2.34 1.03 21.21
C ASP A 154 1.72 2.27 20.54
N PRO A 155 0.57 2.73 21.03
CA PRO A 155 -0.13 3.86 20.43
C PRO A 155 0.60 5.20 20.63
N ALA A 156 1.64 5.24 21.46
CA ALA A 156 2.42 6.43 21.71
C ALA A 156 3.51 6.68 20.67
N ARG A 157 3.64 5.81 19.69
CA ARG A 157 4.64 5.92 18.64
C ARG A 157 4.15 6.63 17.41
#